data_fac8ef74bd19df68573adc55b73f0863
#
_entry.id   fac8ef74bd19df68573adc55b73f0863
#
_cell.length_a   1.000
_cell.length_b   1.000
_cell.length_c   1.000
_cell.angle_alpha   90.00
_cell.angle_beta   90.00
_cell.angle_gamma   90.00
#
_symmetry.space_group_name_H-M   'P 1'
#
loop_
_entity.id
_entity.type
_entity.pdbx_description
1 polymer ?
#
loop_
_entity_poly.entity_id
_entity_poly.type
_entity_poly.pdbx_seq_one_letter_code
_entity_poly.pdbx_strand_id
1 'polypeptide(L)'
;MQKSPREFPRRGHIYTADLDPAFGREIHKKRPVLVISSDVFNRGTPFAVVIPISSIIPDVTGPEMVEIGKFKGLDKKSILLPLFIRSIDQKRLHKKIADLPKEKLLEVEDALKLVLGMVSLD
;
A
#
# COMPACT_ATOMS: atom_id res chain seq x y z
N MET A 1 4.32 22.84 0.18
CA MET A 1 5.20 22.80 -0.99
C MET A 1 4.53 22.02 -2.10
N GLN A 2 4.38 22.62 -3.25
CA GLN A 2 3.76 21.93 -4.40
C GLN A 2 4.79 21.01 -5.04
N LYS A 3 4.36 19.77 -5.31
CA LYS A 3 5.18 18.86 -6.10
C LYS A 3 5.16 19.31 -7.56
N SER A 4 6.30 19.20 -8.24
CA SER A 4 6.31 19.43 -9.69
C SER A 4 5.43 18.38 -10.38
N PRO A 5 4.99 18.62 -11.62
CA PRO A 5 4.22 17.62 -12.36
C PRO A 5 4.91 16.27 -12.50
N ARG A 6 6.23 16.21 -12.29
CA ARG A 6 7.03 14.97 -12.34
C ARG A 6 7.18 14.32 -10.97
N GLU A 7 6.85 15.05 -9.90
CA GLU A 7 7.02 14.59 -8.53
C GLU A 7 5.69 14.15 -7.95
N PHE A 8 5.26 12.98 -8.34
CA PHE A 8 4.05 12.38 -7.80
C PHE A 8 4.37 10.95 -7.35
N PRO A 9 3.60 10.42 -6.40
CA PRO A 9 3.82 9.03 -5.97
C PRO A 9 3.55 8.08 -7.12
N ARG A 10 4.41 7.09 -7.25
CA ARG A 10 4.33 6.12 -8.35
C ARG A 10 3.74 4.81 -7.88
N ARG A 11 2.94 4.19 -8.75
CA ARG A 11 2.42 2.85 -8.50
C ARG A 11 3.57 1.87 -8.27
N GLY A 12 3.47 1.08 -7.21
CA GLY A 12 4.51 0.11 -6.83
C GLY A 12 5.57 0.65 -5.88
N HIS A 13 5.57 1.95 -5.62
CA HIS A 13 6.48 2.55 -4.64
C HIS A 13 5.90 2.44 -3.24
N ILE A 14 6.80 2.27 -2.25
CA ILE A 14 6.44 2.21 -0.84
C ILE A 14 6.91 3.48 -0.17
N TYR A 15 6.00 4.12 0.56
CA TYR A 15 6.24 5.35 1.30
C TYR A 15 5.93 5.14 2.77
N THR A 16 6.55 5.94 3.64
CA THR A 16 6.01 6.13 4.98
C THR A 16 4.83 7.07 4.87
N ALA A 17 3.78 6.80 5.62
CA ALA A 17 2.57 7.61 5.60
C ALA A 17 1.96 7.72 6.98
N ASP A 18 1.25 8.84 7.21
CA ASP A 18 0.48 9.05 8.42
C ASP A 18 -0.97 8.69 8.11
N LEU A 19 -1.45 7.63 8.73
CA LEU A 19 -2.80 7.12 8.52
C LEU A 19 -3.80 7.60 9.60
N ASP A 20 -3.36 8.39 10.57
CA ASP A 20 -4.25 9.00 11.54
C ASP A 20 -4.92 10.25 10.95
N PRO A 21 -6.15 10.59 11.36
CA PRO A 21 -6.98 9.79 12.27
C PRO A 21 -7.59 8.58 11.58
N ALA A 22 -7.78 7.51 12.35
CA ALA A 22 -8.47 6.31 11.92
C ALA A 22 -9.64 6.04 12.86
N PHE A 23 -10.62 5.28 12.40
CA PHE A 23 -11.81 4.98 13.15
C PHE A 23 -11.88 3.49 13.49
N GLY A 24 -12.12 3.19 14.78
CA GLY A 24 -12.32 1.81 15.22
C GLY A 24 -11.10 0.91 14.95
N ARG A 25 -11.32 -0.14 14.17
CA ARG A 25 -10.28 -1.13 13.85
C ARG A 25 -9.50 -0.84 12.59
N GLU A 26 -9.67 0.35 12.02
CA GLU A 26 -8.87 0.75 10.87
C GLU A 26 -7.38 0.81 11.23
N ILE A 27 -6.55 0.60 10.22
CA ILE A 27 -5.10 0.74 10.39
C ILE A 27 -4.78 2.22 10.59
N HIS A 28 -3.96 2.51 11.59
CA HIS A 28 -3.63 3.89 11.98
C HIS A 28 -2.14 4.04 12.26
N LYS A 29 -1.72 5.25 12.67
CA LYS A 29 -0.35 5.64 12.95
C LYS A 29 0.48 5.78 11.68
N LYS A 30 1.75 6.11 11.85
CA LYS A 30 2.70 6.17 10.75
C LYS A 30 3.11 4.75 10.38
N ARG A 31 2.98 4.41 9.11
CA ARG A 31 3.28 3.07 8.61
C ARG A 31 3.81 3.14 7.19
N PRO A 32 4.56 2.13 6.77
CA PRO A 32 4.79 1.97 5.34
C PRO A 32 3.48 1.67 4.63
N VAL A 33 3.33 2.24 3.44
CA VAL A 33 2.18 1.98 2.57
C VAL A 33 2.66 1.75 1.15
N LEU A 34 1.99 0.86 0.44
CA LEU A 34 2.20 0.65 -0.99
C LEU A 34 1.24 1.54 -1.77
N VAL A 35 1.76 2.32 -2.70
CA VAL A 35 0.91 3.05 -3.65
C VAL A 35 0.47 2.07 -4.73
N ILE A 36 -0.84 1.86 -4.85
CA ILE A 36 -1.41 0.91 -5.81
C ILE A 36 -2.19 1.59 -6.93
N SER A 37 -2.56 2.86 -6.75
CA SER A 37 -3.27 3.62 -7.77
C SER A 37 -2.37 3.88 -8.98
N SER A 38 -3.02 4.00 -10.15
CA SER A 38 -2.29 4.22 -11.40
C SER A 38 -1.61 5.59 -11.42
N ASP A 39 -0.49 5.68 -12.13
CA ASP A 39 0.27 6.92 -12.24
C ASP A 39 -0.55 8.05 -12.87
N VAL A 40 -1.52 7.73 -13.74
CA VAL A 40 -2.40 8.72 -14.35
C VAL A 40 -3.19 9.47 -13.27
N PHE A 41 -3.78 8.72 -12.33
CA PHE A 41 -4.55 9.32 -11.23
C PHE A 41 -3.64 9.94 -10.18
N ASN A 42 -2.48 9.34 -9.92
CA ASN A 42 -1.52 9.90 -8.97
C ASN A 42 -1.01 11.27 -9.43
N ARG A 43 -0.83 11.44 -10.73
CA ARG A 43 -0.40 12.70 -11.32
C ARG A 43 -1.55 13.69 -11.46
N GLY A 44 -2.74 13.21 -11.82
CA GLY A 44 -3.87 14.06 -12.18
C GLY A 44 -4.76 14.48 -11.02
N THR A 45 -4.56 13.90 -9.82
CA THR A 45 -5.36 14.22 -8.63
C THR A 45 -4.46 14.44 -7.42
N PRO A 46 -4.96 15.10 -6.36
CA PRO A 46 -4.19 15.22 -5.11
C PRO A 46 -4.22 13.96 -4.24
N PHE A 47 -4.81 12.87 -4.71
CA PHE A 47 -4.99 11.64 -3.94
C PHE A 47 -4.09 10.52 -4.43
N ALA A 48 -3.95 9.50 -3.59
CA ALA A 48 -3.35 8.22 -3.96
C ALA A 48 -4.11 7.12 -3.23
N VAL A 49 -4.25 5.97 -3.89
CA VAL A 49 -4.83 4.79 -3.24
C VAL A 49 -3.68 3.93 -2.74
N VAL A 50 -3.74 3.59 -1.46
CA VAL A 50 -2.63 2.90 -0.79
C VAL A 50 -3.11 1.64 -0.07
N ILE A 51 -2.17 0.71 0.13
CA ILE A 51 -2.36 -0.51 0.91
C ILE A 51 -1.36 -0.47 2.06
N PRO A 52 -1.83 -0.54 3.32
CA PRO A 52 -0.94 -0.54 4.47
C PRO A 52 -0.06 -1.78 4.56
N ILE A 53 1.12 -1.61 5.13
CA ILE A 53 2.08 -2.67 5.39
C ILE A 53 2.26 -2.78 6.90
N SER A 54 2.26 -4.00 7.43
CA SER A 54 2.46 -4.26 8.85
C SER A 54 3.63 -5.22 9.06
N SER A 55 4.43 -4.98 10.09
CA SER A 55 5.45 -5.93 10.53
C SER A 55 4.91 -6.97 11.50
N ILE A 56 3.66 -6.84 11.90
CA ILE A 56 2.97 -7.83 12.75
C ILE A 56 2.26 -8.81 11.83
N ILE A 57 2.82 -10.03 11.74
CA ILE A 57 2.31 -11.06 10.84
C ILE A 57 1.53 -12.08 11.67
N PRO A 58 0.24 -12.33 11.35
CA PRO A 58 -0.51 -13.35 12.08
C PRO A 58 0.04 -14.75 11.82
N ASP A 59 -0.23 -15.68 12.74
CA ASP A 59 0.21 -17.07 12.61
C ASP A 59 -0.38 -17.74 11.37
N VAL A 60 -1.62 -17.37 11.04
CA VAL A 60 -2.30 -17.88 9.84
C VAL A 60 -2.65 -16.69 8.97
N THR A 61 -2.17 -16.70 7.72
CA THR A 61 -2.47 -15.67 6.74
C THR A 61 -3.52 -16.18 5.76
N GLY A 62 -4.47 -15.30 5.41
CA GLY A 62 -5.48 -15.61 4.41
C GLY A 62 -5.04 -15.19 3.01
N PRO A 63 -5.82 -15.56 1.98
CA PRO A 63 -5.50 -15.20 0.59
C PRO A 63 -5.62 -13.71 0.31
N GLU A 64 -6.22 -12.93 1.20
CA GLU A 64 -6.32 -11.47 1.11
C GLU A 64 -5.06 -10.77 1.60
N MET A 65 -4.09 -11.51 2.13
CA MET A 65 -2.83 -10.97 2.65
C MET A 65 -1.67 -11.37 1.75
N VAL A 66 -0.65 -10.52 1.66
CA VAL A 66 0.55 -10.82 0.87
C VAL A 66 1.78 -10.65 1.75
N GLU A 67 2.47 -11.76 2.01
CA GLU A 67 3.72 -11.73 2.76
C GLU A 67 4.84 -11.20 1.88
N ILE A 68 5.63 -10.29 2.42
CA ILE A 68 6.80 -9.76 1.76
C ILE A 68 8.01 -9.93 2.67
N GLY A 69 9.09 -10.40 2.10
CA GLY A 69 10.34 -10.56 2.83
C GLY A 69 11.05 -9.22 2.99
N LYS A 70 12.26 -9.28 3.52
CA LYS A 70 13.14 -8.12 3.57
C LYS A 70 13.67 -7.83 2.16
N PHE A 71 13.73 -6.56 1.83
CA PHE A 71 14.41 -6.10 0.62
C PHE A 71 14.87 -4.66 0.82
N LYS A 72 15.62 -4.14 -0.13
CA LYS A 72 16.20 -2.80 0.01
C LYS A 72 15.12 -1.77 0.34
N GLY A 73 15.27 -1.11 1.48
CA GLY A 73 14.35 -0.08 1.96
C GLY A 73 13.28 -0.60 2.93
N LEU A 74 13.13 -1.92 3.06
CA LEU A 74 12.19 -2.53 4.00
C LEU A 74 12.93 -3.56 4.84
N ASP A 75 13.36 -3.15 6.03
CA ASP A 75 14.29 -3.92 6.87
C ASP A 75 13.65 -5.07 7.62
N LYS A 76 12.33 -5.08 7.73
CA LYS A 76 11.61 -6.10 8.49
C LYS A 76 10.74 -6.92 7.55
N LYS A 77 10.69 -8.23 7.81
CA LYS A 77 9.69 -9.09 7.20
C LYS A 77 8.31 -8.55 7.52
N SER A 78 7.47 -8.39 6.50
CA SER A 78 6.22 -7.66 6.63
C SER A 78 5.11 -8.31 5.82
N ILE A 79 3.89 -7.80 6.00
CA ILE A 79 2.71 -8.26 5.30
C ILE A 79 1.98 -7.05 4.72
N LEU A 80 1.54 -7.17 3.48
CA LEU A 80 0.62 -6.22 2.84
C LEU A 80 -0.81 -6.61 3.20
N LEU A 81 -1.64 -5.60 3.45
CA LEU A 81 -3.02 -5.78 3.91
C LEU A 81 -4.01 -5.18 2.89
N PRO A 82 -4.25 -5.86 1.75
CA PRO A 82 -5.15 -5.31 0.73
C PRO A 82 -6.58 -5.02 1.21
N LEU A 83 -7.05 -5.74 2.23
CA LEU A 83 -8.38 -5.48 2.79
C LEU A 83 -8.51 -4.06 3.35
N PHE A 84 -7.39 -3.44 3.74
CA PHE A 84 -7.37 -2.09 4.29
C PHE A 84 -7.02 -1.02 3.25
N ILE A 85 -7.19 -1.35 1.96
CA ILE A 85 -6.98 -0.41 0.88
C ILE A 85 -7.80 0.87 1.11
N ARG A 86 -7.17 2.03 0.91
CA ARG A 86 -7.86 3.31 1.10
C ARG A 86 -7.23 4.40 0.26
N SER A 87 -8.05 5.39 -0.07
CA SER A 87 -7.59 6.62 -0.69
C SER A 87 -7.14 7.60 0.39
N ILE A 88 -6.01 8.24 0.18
CA ILE A 88 -5.51 9.27 1.09
C ILE A 88 -5.07 10.49 0.28
N ASP A 89 -5.02 11.65 0.96
CA ASP A 89 -4.38 12.83 0.39
C ASP A 89 -2.88 12.55 0.28
N GLN A 90 -2.27 12.92 -0.85
CA GLN A 90 -0.83 12.69 -1.07
C GLN A 90 0.04 13.38 -0.03
N LYS A 91 -0.48 14.42 0.65
CA LYS A 91 0.23 15.09 1.73
C LYS A 91 0.51 14.19 2.92
N ARG A 92 -0.22 13.08 3.05
CA ARG A 92 0.02 12.09 4.11
C ARG A 92 1.22 11.19 3.81
N LEU A 93 1.71 11.19 2.57
CA LEU A 93 2.92 10.45 2.18
C LEU A 93 4.14 11.29 2.53
N HIS A 94 5.11 10.69 3.22
CA HIS A 94 6.29 11.42 3.65
C HIS A 94 7.53 11.05 2.85
N LYS A 95 8.07 9.87 3.04
CA LYS A 95 9.33 9.47 2.44
C LYS A 95 9.16 8.18 1.66
N LYS A 96 9.64 8.17 0.42
CA LYS A 96 9.76 6.92 -0.34
C LYS A 96 10.88 6.08 0.29
N ILE A 97 10.58 4.83 0.61
CA ILE A 97 11.55 3.93 1.25
C ILE A 97 11.90 2.72 0.42
N ALA A 98 11.07 2.33 -0.55
CA ALA A 98 11.32 1.10 -1.31
C ALA A 98 10.50 1.06 -2.59
N ASP A 99 10.89 0.14 -3.47
CA ASP A 99 10.11 -0.29 -4.64
C ASP A 99 9.68 -1.73 -4.40
N LEU A 100 8.38 -2.01 -4.55
CA LEU A 100 7.91 -3.38 -4.40
C LEU A 100 8.32 -4.20 -5.63
N PRO A 101 8.92 -5.39 -5.45
CA PRO A 101 9.25 -6.25 -6.59
C PRO A 101 7.99 -6.59 -7.41
N LYS A 102 8.16 -6.70 -8.74
CA LYS A 102 7.05 -6.94 -9.66
C LYS A 102 6.27 -8.21 -9.34
N GLU A 103 6.94 -9.26 -8.93
CA GLU A 103 6.28 -10.53 -8.58
C GLU A 103 5.32 -10.32 -7.41
N LYS A 104 5.72 -9.51 -6.45
CA LYS A 104 4.86 -9.21 -5.29
C LYS A 104 3.71 -8.29 -5.67
N LEU A 105 3.93 -7.37 -6.59
CA LEU A 105 2.86 -6.50 -7.08
C LEU A 105 1.75 -7.33 -7.76
N LEU A 106 2.12 -8.36 -8.51
CA LEU A 106 1.15 -9.27 -9.12
C LEU A 106 0.35 -10.03 -8.05
N GLU A 107 1.02 -10.48 -6.98
CA GLU A 107 0.31 -11.13 -5.86
C GLU A 107 -0.68 -10.17 -5.19
N VAL A 108 -0.30 -8.89 -5.06
CA VAL A 108 -1.18 -7.87 -4.49
C VAL A 108 -2.41 -7.66 -5.38
N GLU A 109 -2.21 -7.60 -6.69
CA GLU A 109 -3.31 -7.44 -7.64
C GLU A 109 -4.30 -8.61 -7.53
N ASP A 110 -3.79 -9.84 -7.43
CA ASP A 110 -4.63 -11.02 -7.26
C ASP A 110 -5.41 -10.96 -5.94
N ALA A 111 -4.75 -10.56 -4.86
CA ALA A 111 -5.41 -10.41 -3.56
C ALA A 111 -6.49 -9.33 -3.60
N LEU A 112 -6.24 -8.21 -4.29
CA LEU A 112 -7.23 -7.15 -4.45
C LEU A 112 -8.46 -7.62 -5.22
N LYS A 113 -8.28 -8.44 -6.25
CA LYS A 113 -9.41 -8.99 -6.99
C LYS A 113 -10.33 -9.81 -6.08
N LEU A 114 -9.75 -10.58 -5.17
CA LEU A 114 -10.52 -11.31 -4.17
C LEU A 114 -11.24 -10.37 -3.21
N VAL A 115 -10.51 -9.42 -2.65
CA VAL A 115 -11.05 -8.46 -1.68
C VAL A 115 -12.21 -7.66 -2.27
N LEU A 116 -12.09 -7.27 -3.54
CA LEU A 116 -13.08 -6.44 -4.22
C LEU A 116 -14.20 -7.26 -4.88
N GLY A 117 -14.17 -8.59 -4.74
CA GLY A 117 -15.20 -9.45 -5.31
C GLY A 117 -15.13 -9.57 -6.82
N MET A 118 -13.99 -9.26 -7.41
CA MET A 118 -13.80 -9.33 -8.86
C MET A 118 -13.55 -10.76 -9.35
N VAL A 119 -13.15 -11.63 -8.44
CA VAL A 119 -13.00 -13.07 -8.66
C VAL A 119 -13.55 -13.79 -7.44
N SER A 120 -14.01 -15.03 -7.63
CA SER A 120 -14.56 -15.84 -6.55
C SER A 120 -13.46 -16.68 -5.91
N LEU A 121 -13.63 -16.97 -4.61
CA LEU A 121 -12.81 -17.95 -3.89
C LEU A 121 -13.26 -19.38 -4.18
N ASP A 122 -14.46 -19.55 -4.71
CA ASP A 122 -15.04 -20.87 -4.99
C ASP A 122 -14.55 -21.44 -6.30
#